data_7155c82e2650392b9e724c3d17cdbacb
#
_entry.id   7155c82e2650392b9e724c3d17cdbacb
#
_cell.length_a   1.000
_cell.length_b   1.000
_cell.length_c   1.000
_cell.angle_alpha   90.00
_cell.angle_beta   90.00
_cell.angle_gamma   90.00
#
_symmetry.space_group_name_H-M   'P 1'
#
loop_
_entity.id
_entity.type
_entity.pdbx_description
1 polymer ?
#
loop_
_entity_poly.entity_id
_entity_poly.type
_entity_poly.pdbx_seq_one_letter_code
_entity_poly.pdbx_strand_id
1 'polypeptide(L)'
;MKSRSSVWHPNTQMSEWTTFPKITSAKGMWLYDSKGGKMLDGVASMWCNVWGHSKPELVSEIIKQTKIMQHTPLFNLTHPAAEKLSKKLLKLNPKMNSVFFSDNGSTAMEIAIKIALQYWRNIGENKKTNIATLENGYHGDTFGAMSVGYMPEFFSKFRSKLFSTIQFPVPRTSVFGTHKNISSEEYSEFCLSKIESKLEKDNSIAAFVMESGAQMAGGVIIYPKTFQKKISQICKKNDVLFVLDEIATGFGRLGSMVEYQSQKSIPDIVSFGKMLTGGYQTFAVTLTTKKVNDSFLGKFSEFKHLFHGHTYTGNPTAAALSLKNLELYEKYHLIKKIQKTSNVFENRINDISNLDIVGEIRHKGMVMGIELVKNKKSNKSLSSKISMNKLVFEEGRKHQIYFRTLGNIIMLVPPLAISQKDLNFLIDGTISTIKSLARKLR
;
A
#
# COMPACT_ATOMS: atom_id res chain seq x y z
N MET A 1 -15.98 -36.32 5.94
CA MET A 1 -15.46 -34.95 6.20
C MET A 1 -15.11 -34.33 4.85
N LYS A 2 -15.62 -33.12 4.51
CA LYS A 2 -15.18 -32.42 3.30
C LYS A 2 -13.69 -32.08 3.49
N SER A 3 -12.85 -32.42 2.50
CA SER A 3 -11.42 -32.15 2.49
C SER A 3 -11.17 -30.64 2.70
N ARG A 4 -10.66 -30.25 3.86
CA ARG A 4 -10.20 -28.89 4.11
C ARG A 4 -8.92 -28.65 3.33
N SER A 5 -8.74 -27.45 2.81
CA SER A 5 -7.44 -27.06 2.22
C SER A 5 -6.33 -27.24 3.25
N SER A 6 -5.20 -27.84 2.83
CA SER A 6 -3.97 -27.89 3.64
C SER A 6 -3.28 -26.52 3.68
N VAL A 7 -3.64 -25.60 2.79
CA VAL A 7 -3.12 -24.23 2.79
C VAL A 7 -3.89 -23.41 3.81
N TRP A 8 -3.18 -22.78 4.73
CA TRP A 8 -3.75 -21.78 5.62
C TRP A 8 -3.87 -20.45 4.87
N HIS A 9 -5.09 -20.10 4.51
CA HIS A 9 -5.34 -18.87 3.75
C HIS A 9 -5.24 -17.64 4.65
N PRO A 10 -4.49 -16.58 4.24
CA PRO A 10 -4.32 -15.36 5.04
C PRO A 10 -5.65 -14.62 5.22
N ASN A 11 -5.85 -14.02 6.39
CA ASN A 11 -7.04 -13.24 6.77
C ASN A 11 -8.37 -13.98 6.50
N THR A 12 -8.40 -15.30 6.70
CA THR A 12 -9.54 -16.15 6.35
C THR A 12 -9.97 -16.98 7.55
N GLN A 13 -11.27 -16.91 7.89
CA GLN A 13 -11.86 -17.84 8.85
C GLN A 13 -12.07 -19.20 8.15
N MET A 14 -11.11 -20.10 8.31
CA MET A 14 -11.02 -21.37 7.57
C MET A 14 -12.23 -22.29 7.77
N SER A 15 -12.91 -22.19 8.93
CA SER A 15 -14.12 -23.00 9.20
C SER A 15 -15.31 -22.59 8.32
N GLU A 16 -15.36 -21.36 7.86
CA GLU A 16 -16.45 -20.82 7.03
C GLU A 16 -16.22 -21.00 5.52
N TRP A 17 -14.98 -21.26 5.12
CA TRP A 17 -14.59 -21.44 3.72
C TRP A 17 -14.38 -22.93 3.44
N THR A 18 -15.37 -23.57 2.87
CA THR A 18 -15.32 -25.03 2.56
C THR A 18 -14.70 -25.33 1.21
N THR A 19 -14.69 -24.39 0.29
CA THR A 19 -14.11 -24.52 -1.07
C THR A 19 -13.53 -23.22 -1.54
N PHE A 20 -12.36 -23.31 -2.18
CA PHE A 20 -11.71 -22.18 -2.85
C PHE A 20 -11.56 -22.50 -4.35
N PRO A 21 -11.85 -21.55 -5.26
CA PRO A 21 -11.52 -21.74 -6.68
C PRO A 21 -10.02 -21.96 -6.83
N LYS A 22 -9.64 -22.98 -7.56
CA LYS A 22 -8.23 -23.22 -7.92
C LYS A 22 -7.92 -22.45 -9.19
N ILE A 23 -7.17 -21.37 -9.09
CA ILE A 23 -6.69 -20.63 -10.25
C ILE A 23 -5.50 -21.39 -10.84
N THR A 24 -5.61 -21.80 -12.08
CA THR A 24 -4.62 -22.61 -12.80
C THR A 24 -3.81 -21.83 -13.81
N SER A 25 -4.35 -20.70 -14.27
CA SER A 25 -3.65 -19.81 -15.19
C SER A 25 -4.19 -18.38 -15.08
N ALA A 26 -3.44 -17.43 -15.61
CA ALA A 26 -3.86 -16.04 -15.70
C ALA A 26 -3.22 -15.38 -16.94
N LYS A 27 -3.97 -14.50 -17.62
CA LYS A 27 -3.48 -13.78 -18.79
C LYS A 27 -4.15 -12.40 -18.89
N GLY A 28 -3.38 -11.36 -19.11
CA GLY A 28 -3.90 -10.00 -19.12
C GLY A 28 -4.61 -9.68 -17.80
N MET A 29 -5.84 -9.22 -17.84
CA MET A 29 -6.63 -8.87 -16.66
C MET A 29 -7.41 -10.05 -16.05
N TRP A 30 -7.27 -11.28 -16.59
CA TRP A 30 -8.15 -12.40 -16.31
C TRP A 30 -7.46 -13.55 -15.59
N LEU A 31 -8.14 -14.08 -14.58
CA LEU A 31 -7.82 -15.30 -13.85
C LEU A 31 -8.70 -16.45 -14.37
N TYR A 32 -8.14 -17.64 -14.53
CA TYR A 32 -8.84 -18.83 -15.03
C TYR A 32 -8.78 -19.95 -13.99
N ASP A 33 -9.91 -20.50 -13.64
CA ASP A 33 -9.99 -21.58 -12.66
C ASP A 33 -9.97 -22.99 -13.29
N SER A 34 -9.75 -24.01 -12.45
CA SER A 34 -9.65 -25.40 -12.86
C SER A 34 -10.97 -26.01 -13.41
N LYS A 35 -12.07 -25.28 -13.35
CA LYS A 35 -13.40 -25.71 -13.86
C LYS A 35 -13.82 -24.95 -15.11
N GLY A 36 -12.90 -24.23 -15.76
CA GLY A 36 -13.17 -23.42 -16.95
C GLY A 36 -13.81 -22.06 -16.68
N GLY A 37 -14.00 -21.69 -15.43
CA GLY A 37 -14.45 -20.35 -15.06
C GLY A 37 -13.36 -19.30 -15.22
N LYS A 38 -13.76 -18.05 -15.47
CA LYS A 38 -12.84 -16.90 -15.52
C LYS A 38 -13.37 -15.75 -14.69
N MET A 39 -12.44 -14.93 -14.16
CA MET A 39 -12.77 -13.72 -13.41
C MET A 39 -11.77 -12.62 -13.78
N LEU A 40 -12.26 -11.39 -13.98
CA LEU A 40 -11.41 -10.22 -14.08
C LEU A 40 -10.82 -9.89 -12.70
N ASP A 41 -9.52 -9.65 -12.64
CA ASP A 41 -8.80 -9.31 -11.41
C ASP A 41 -9.08 -7.85 -11.01
N GLY A 42 -10.12 -7.63 -10.23
CA GLY A 42 -10.55 -6.30 -9.77
C GLY A 42 -9.68 -5.67 -8.69
N VAL A 43 -8.68 -6.41 -8.18
CA VAL A 43 -7.81 -5.97 -7.07
C VAL A 43 -6.31 -6.10 -7.35
N ALA A 44 -5.93 -6.27 -8.64
CA ALA A 44 -4.52 -6.40 -9.06
C ALA A 44 -3.76 -7.44 -8.22
N SER A 45 -4.34 -8.65 -8.07
CA SER A 45 -3.93 -9.71 -7.15
C SER A 45 -4.00 -9.25 -5.69
N MET A 46 -3.03 -8.51 -5.21
CA MET A 46 -3.02 -7.82 -3.91
C MET A 46 -2.40 -6.43 -4.09
N TRP A 47 -3.01 -5.63 -4.97
CA TRP A 47 -2.63 -4.24 -5.29
C TRP A 47 -1.25 -4.10 -5.93
N CYS A 48 -0.67 -5.19 -6.48
CA CYS A 48 0.70 -5.22 -6.98
C CYS A 48 0.82 -5.36 -8.50
N ASN A 49 -0.20 -5.89 -9.18
CA ASN A 49 -0.16 -6.13 -10.62
C ASN A 49 -0.25 -4.81 -11.41
N VAL A 50 0.71 -4.61 -12.31
CA VAL A 50 0.80 -3.40 -13.15
C VAL A 50 0.28 -3.66 -14.56
N TRP A 51 0.83 -4.67 -15.23
CA TRP A 51 0.63 -4.90 -16.67
C TRP A 51 -0.42 -5.94 -16.99
N GLY A 52 -1.02 -6.53 -15.97
CA GLY A 52 -1.77 -7.76 -16.08
C GLY A 52 -0.87 -8.99 -15.94
N HIS A 53 -1.50 -10.15 -15.96
CA HIS A 53 -0.84 -11.44 -15.78
C HIS A 53 -0.08 -11.86 -17.05
N SER A 54 1.00 -12.58 -16.87
CA SER A 54 1.81 -13.20 -17.94
C SER A 54 2.29 -12.21 -19.01
N LYS A 55 2.74 -11.01 -18.60
CA LYS A 55 3.32 -10.01 -19.50
C LYS A 55 4.64 -10.53 -20.08
N PRO A 56 4.75 -10.76 -21.41
CA PRO A 56 5.89 -11.49 -21.99
C PRO A 56 7.24 -10.85 -21.69
N GLU A 57 7.35 -9.51 -21.69
CA GLU A 57 8.61 -8.82 -21.47
C GLU A 57 9.14 -9.01 -20.04
N LEU A 58 8.24 -9.10 -19.03
CA LEU A 58 8.63 -9.35 -17.65
C LEU A 58 9.00 -10.82 -17.42
N VAL A 59 8.23 -11.74 -18.02
CA VAL A 59 8.55 -13.18 -17.97
C VAL A 59 9.90 -13.47 -18.62
N SER A 60 10.16 -12.88 -19.79
CA SER A 60 11.43 -13.01 -20.51
C SER A 60 12.62 -12.49 -19.69
N GLU A 61 12.46 -11.36 -18.97
CA GLU A 61 13.54 -10.82 -18.15
C GLU A 61 13.87 -11.71 -16.93
N ILE A 62 12.85 -12.31 -16.31
CA ILE A 62 13.05 -13.29 -15.24
C ILE A 62 13.87 -14.48 -15.74
N ILE A 63 13.47 -15.06 -16.88
CA ILE A 63 14.17 -16.21 -17.50
C ILE A 63 15.62 -15.82 -17.84
N LYS A 64 15.82 -14.67 -18.46
CA LYS A 64 17.14 -14.18 -18.84
C LYS A 64 18.05 -14.01 -17.63
N GLN A 65 17.60 -13.30 -16.58
CA GLN A 65 18.42 -13.04 -15.41
C GLN A 65 18.71 -14.33 -14.63
N THR A 66 17.74 -15.24 -14.52
CA THR A 66 17.92 -16.53 -13.83
C THR A 66 19.00 -17.40 -14.53
N LYS A 67 19.09 -17.36 -15.86
CA LYS A 67 20.16 -18.04 -16.62
C LYS A 67 21.53 -17.44 -16.38
N ILE A 68 21.62 -16.14 -16.09
CA ILE A 68 22.90 -15.48 -15.78
C ILE A 68 23.30 -15.76 -14.33
N MET A 69 22.41 -15.48 -13.39
CA MET A 69 22.66 -15.63 -11.97
C MET A 69 21.33 -15.48 -11.21
N GLN A 70 20.90 -16.54 -10.54
CA GLN A 70 19.66 -16.55 -9.76
C GLN A 70 19.77 -15.77 -8.45
N HIS A 71 20.94 -15.84 -7.80
CA HIS A 71 21.22 -15.13 -6.54
C HIS A 71 22.70 -14.94 -6.30
N THR A 72 23.06 -13.84 -5.63
CA THR A 72 24.33 -13.57 -4.95
C THR A 72 24.05 -12.59 -3.81
N PRO A 73 24.67 -12.74 -2.65
CA PRO A 73 24.46 -11.81 -1.53
C PRO A 73 25.09 -10.44 -1.83
N LEU A 74 24.56 -9.39 -1.19
CA LEU A 74 25.20 -8.07 -1.16
C LEU A 74 26.17 -7.89 0.02
N PHE A 75 26.48 -8.95 0.78
CA PHE A 75 27.48 -8.93 1.84
C PHE A 75 28.89 -8.96 1.21
N ASN A 76 29.55 -7.80 1.21
CA ASN A 76 30.87 -7.57 0.58
C ASN A 76 30.93 -7.82 -0.95
N LEU A 77 29.79 -8.01 -1.58
CA LEU A 77 29.62 -8.18 -3.03
C LEU A 77 28.58 -7.21 -3.55
N THR A 78 28.59 -6.98 -4.86
CA THR A 78 27.53 -6.27 -5.58
C THR A 78 27.29 -6.93 -6.92
N HIS A 79 26.22 -6.52 -7.61
CA HIS A 79 25.92 -7.01 -8.95
C HIS A 79 25.23 -5.94 -9.81
N PRO A 80 25.36 -6.04 -11.17
CA PRO A 80 24.91 -5.00 -12.09
C PRO A 80 23.42 -4.65 -11.97
N ALA A 81 22.54 -5.61 -11.66
CA ALA A 81 21.10 -5.36 -11.56
C ALA A 81 20.77 -4.48 -10.35
N ALA A 82 21.36 -4.74 -9.16
CA ALA A 82 21.17 -3.90 -7.98
C ALA A 82 21.70 -2.48 -8.20
N GLU A 83 22.93 -2.35 -8.77
CA GLU A 83 23.55 -1.06 -9.06
C GLU A 83 22.72 -0.21 -10.04
N LYS A 84 22.24 -0.82 -11.12
CA LYS A 84 21.40 -0.13 -12.11
C LYS A 84 20.05 0.26 -11.53
N LEU A 85 19.43 -0.62 -10.73
CA LEU A 85 18.15 -0.34 -10.12
C LEU A 85 18.26 0.78 -9.08
N SER A 86 19.28 0.76 -8.21
CA SER A 86 19.49 1.84 -7.24
C SER A 86 19.64 3.20 -7.93
N LYS A 87 20.48 3.29 -8.99
CA LYS A 87 20.63 4.51 -9.78
C LYS A 87 19.32 4.96 -10.42
N LYS A 88 18.51 4.01 -10.95
CA LYS A 88 17.19 4.33 -11.53
C LYS A 88 16.21 4.85 -10.49
N LEU A 89 16.17 4.24 -9.32
CA LEU A 89 15.32 4.66 -8.21
C LEU A 89 15.71 6.04 -7.68
N LEU A 90 17.01 6.30 -7.51
CA LEU A 90 17.51 7.62 -7.07
C LEU A 90 17.24 8.70 -8.13
N LYS A 91 17.33 8.39 -9.43
CA LYS A 91 16.91 9.33 -10.48
C LYS A 91 15.43 9.69 -10.41
N LEU A 92 14.55 8.73 -10.04
CA LEU A 92 13.14 8.99 -9.81
C LEU A 92 12.88 9.74 -8.50
N ASN A 93 13.82 9.68 -7.55
CA ASN A 93 13.72 10.26 -6.21
C ASN A 93 14.93 11.17 -5.92
N PRO A 94 15.06 12.34 -6.55
CA PRO A 94 16.31 13.14 -6.55
C PRO A 94 16.70 13.72 -5.20
N LYS A 95 15.83 13.66 -4.19
CA LYS A 95 16.14 14.05 -2.80
C LYS A 95 16.72 12.89 -1.97
N MET A 96 16.66 11.67 -2.51
CA MET A 96 17.21 10.48 -1.87
C MET A 96 18.67 10.24 -2.28
N ASN A 97 19.42 9.52 -1.45
CA ASN A 97 20.86 9.32 -1.62
C ASN A 97 21.24 7.83 -1.67
N SER A 98 20.54 6.98 -0.94
CA SER A 98 20.86 5.54 -0.85
C SER A 98 19.61 4.68 -0.88
N VAL A 99 19.79 3.42 -1.27
CA VAL A 99 18.73 2.41 -1.42
C VAL A 99 19.12 1.17 -0.63
N PHE A 100 18.26 0.75 0.28
CA PHE A 100 18.34 -0.55 0.95
C PHE A 100 17.30 -1.49 0.35
N PHE A 101 17.70 -2.71 -0.02
CA PHE A 101 16.83 -3.72 -0.61
C PHE A 101 16.28 -4.67 0.43
N SER A 102 15.00 -5.03 0.31
CA SER A 102 14.31 -6.03 1.11
C SER A 102 13.37 -6.88 0.25
N ASP A 103 12.72 -7.87 0.84
CA ASP A 103 11.91 -8.83 0.09
C ASP A 103 10.41 -8.48 0.04
N ASN A 104 9.89 -7.69 0.99
CA ASN A 104 8.49 -7.27 1.00
C ASN A 104 8.27 -5.95 1.73
N GLY A 105 7.04 -5.43 1.67
CA GLY A 105 6.70 -4.14 2.26
C GLY A 105 6.87 -4.08 3.77
N SER A 106 6.49 -5.14 4.49
CA SER A 106 6.63 -5.17 5.96
C SER A 106 8.08 -5.07 6.37
N THR A 107 8.98 -5.83 5.70
CA THR A 107 10.43 -5.77 5.98
C THR A 107 11.04 -4.44 5.57
N ALA A 108 10.55 -3.79 4.50
CA ALA A 108 10.99 -2.44 4.15
C ALA A 108 10.62 -1.43 5.24
N MET A 109 9.43 -1.54 5.84
CA MET A 109 9.03 -0.68 6.96
C MET A 109 9.78 -0.99 8.25
N GLU A 110 10.08 -2.26 8.56
CA GLU A 110 11.00 -2.62 9.67
C GLU A 110 12.36 -1.95 9.52
N ILE A 111 12.90 -1.94 8.29
CA ILE A 111 14.17 -1.30 7.97
C ILE A 111 14.05 0.22 8.14
N ALA A 112 12.98 0.84 7.65
CA ALA A 112 12.73 2.27 7.80
C ALA A 112 12.66 2.70 9.28
N ILE A 113 11.96 1.92 10.11
CA ILE A 113 11.86 2.13 11.57
C ILE A 113 13.24 2.01 12.23
N LYS A 114 14.00 0.96 11.91
CA LYS A 114 15.35 0.75 12.45
C LYS A 114 16.30 1.86 12.05
N ILE A 115 16.28 2.28 10.79
CA ILE A 115 17.08 3.41 10.31
C ILE A 115 16.71 4.70 11.07
N ALA A 116 15.42 4.98 11.23
CA ALA A 116 14.97 6.19 11.93
C ALA A 116 15.41 6.23 13.39
N LEU A 117 15.32 5.11 14.11
CA LEU A 117 15.75 5.03 15.51
C LEU A 117 17.28 5.07 15.64
N GLN A 118 18.01 4.37 14.79
CA GLN A 118 19.47 4.32 14.83
C GLN A 118 20.08 5.64 14.37
N TYR A 119 19.47 6.36 13.44
CA TYR A 119 19.91 7.71 13.03
C TYR A 119 20.17 8.60 14.24
N TRP A 120 19.19 8.72 15.13
CA TRP A 120 19.29 9.58 16.30
C TRP A 120 20.39 9.15 17.26
N ARG A 121 20.55 7.84 17.47
CA ARG A 121 21.66 7.30 18.29
C ARG A 121 23.01 7.58 17.66
N ASN A 122 23.15 7.45 16.35
CA ASN A 122 24.40 7.67 15.63
C ASN A 122 24.85 9.14 15.70
N ILE A 123 23.93 10.08 15.88
CA ILE A 123 24.25 11.52 16.06
C ILE A 123 24.22 11.98 17.52
N GLY A 124 24.05 11.07 18.49
CA GLY A 124 24.13 11.37 19.92
C GLY A 124 22.79 11.75 20.58
N GLU A 125 21.69 11.76 19.85
CA GLU A 125 20.35 12.13 20.34
C GLU A 125 19.59 10.92 20.92
N ASN A 126 20.08 10.38 22.03
CA ASN A 126 19.59 9.13 22.64
C ASN A 126 18.16 9.18 23.19
N LYS A 127 17.61 10.37 23.40
CA LYS A 127 16.24 10.58 23.91
C LYS A 127 15.16 10.35 22.83
N LYS A 128 15.50 10.45 21.55
CA LYS A 128 14.57 10.27 20.43
C LYS A 128 14.31 8.78 20.17
N THR A 129 13.28 8.23 20.80
CA THR A 129 12.96 6.80 20.77
C THR A 129 11.51 6.50 20.38
N ASN A 130 10.61 7.48 20.47
CA ASN A 130 9.20 7.29 20.20
C ASN A 130 8.86 7.50 18.72
N ILE A 131 7.87 6.76 18.24
CA ILE A 131 7.36 6.88 16.86
C ILE A 131 5.95 7.43 16.92
N ALA A 132 5.69 8.45 16.11
CA ALA A 132 4.39 9.04 15.86
C ALA A 132 3.80 8.50 14.55
N THR A 133 2.48 8.30 14.50
CA THR A 133 1.78 7.79 13.32
C THR A 133 0.31 8.25 13.29
N LEU A 134 -0.37 8.02 12.18
CA LEU A 134 -1.81 8.23 12.07
C LEU A 134 -2.57 6.96 12.48
N GLU A 135 -3.73 7.12 13.10
CA GLU A 135 -4.68 6.03 13.32
C GLU A 135 -5.06 5.35 12.00
N ASN A 136 -5.41 4.06 12.07
CA ASN A 136 -5.78 3.25 10.90
C ASN A 136 -4.70 3.11 9.81
N GLY A 137 -3.46 3.49 10.06
CA GLY A 137 -2.35 3.21 9.17
C GLY A 137 -2.04 1.72 9.10
N TYR A 138 -1.61 1.23 7.94
CA TYR A 138 -1.18 -0.16 7.76
C TYR A 138 0.20 -0.20 7.10
N HIS A 139 1.16 -0.81 7.78
CA HIS A 139 2.54 -0.87 7.31
C HIS A 139 3.08 -2.30 7.19
N GLY A 140 2.25 -3.31 7.44
CA GLY A 140 2.58 -4.73 7.35
C GLY A 140 2.27 -5.52 8.62
N ASP A 141 2.55 -6.84 8.58
CA ASP A 141 2.16 -7.81 9.60
C ASP A 141 3.36 -8.30 10.45
N THR A 142 4.54 -7.71 10.33
CA THR A 142 5.66 -7.93 11.26
C THR A 142 5.46 -7.09 12.52
N PHE A 143 6.08 -7.48 13.65
CA PHE A 143 5.82 -6.83 14.93
C PHE A 143 6.10 -5.32 14.95
N GLY A 144 7.18 -4.86 14.31
CA GLY A 144 7.47 -3.43 14.21
C GLY A 144 6.48 -2.72 13.30
N ALA A 145 6.18 -3.26 12.13
CA ALA A 145 5.20 -2.70 11.21
C ALA A 145 3.78 -2.66 11.83
N MET A 146 3.34 -3.73 12.55
CA MET A 146 2.10 -3.74 13.30
C MET A 146 2.07 -2.72 14.44
N SER A 147 3.20 -2.46 15.08
CA SER A 147 3.29 -1.46 16.16
C SER A 147 3.03 -0.06 15.63
N VAL A 148 3.58 0.26 14.46
CA VAL A 148 3.41 1.56 13.81
C VAL A 148 2.05 1.68 13.12
N GLY A 149 1.58 0.61 12.49
CA GLY A 149 0.28 0.56 11.81
C GLY A 149 -0.78 -0.18 12.64
N TYR A 150 -0.95 0.15 13.93
CA TYR A 150 -1.86 -0.59 14.78
C TYR A 150 -3.33 -0.38 14.40
N MET A 151 -3.95 -1.47 13.97
CA MET A 151 -5.39 -1.58 13.69
C MET A 151 -6.00 -2.62 14.65
N PRO A 152 -6.86 -2.21 15.60
CA PRO A 152 -7.40 -3.12 16.61
C PRO A 152 -8.09 -4.36 16.04
N GLU A 153 -8.80 -4.21 14.93
CA GLU A 153 -9.54 -5.28 14.24
C GLU A 153 -8.63 -6.42 13.79
N PHE A 154 -7.37 -6.11 13.43
CA PHE A 154 -6.41 -7.08 12.92
C PHE A 154 -5.41 -7.54 14.00
N PHE A 155 -4.97 -6.61 14.86
CA PHE A 155 -3.78 -6.80 15.68
C PHE A 155 -4.02 -6.88 17.18
N SER A 156 -5.28 -6.81 17.66
CA SER A 156 -5.61 -6.85 19.11
C SER A 156 -5.03 -8.07 19.83
N LYS A 157 -4.97 -9.23 19.17
CA LYS A 157 -4.38 -10.46 19.73
C LYS A 157 -2.88 -10.36 20.03
N PHE A 158 -2.18 -9.43 19.37
CA PHE A 158 -0.74 -9.22 19.50
C PHE A 158 -0.38 -8.00 20.34
N ARG A 159 -1.37 -7.21 20.80
CA ARG A 159 -1.16 -5.90 21.47
C ARG A 159 -0.10 -5.92 22.56
N SER A 160 -0.05 -6.97 23.39
CA SER A 160 0.91 -7.10 24.50
C SER A 160 2.37 -7.28 24.06
N LYS A 161 2.62 -7.54 22.78
CA LYS A 161 3.97 -7.74 22.20
C LYS A 161 4.42 -6.61 21.30
N LEU A 162 3.53 -5.65 21.05
CA LEU A 162 3.82 -4.48 20.22
C LEU A 162 4.39 -3.35 21.09
N PHE A 163 5.35 -2.60 20.56
CA PHE A 163 5.78 -1.38 21.22
C PHE A 163 4.74 -0.26 21.04
N SER A 164 4.76 0.69 21.96
CA SER A 164 3.82 1.81 21.95
C SER A 164 4.21 2.86 20.90
N THR A 165 3.21 3.43 20.25
CA THR A 165 3.34 4.55 19.31
C THR A 165 2.41 5.70 19.72
N ILE A 166 2.74 6.91 19.31
CA ILE A 166 1.91 8.09 19.50
C ILE A 166 1.00 8.19 18.27
N GLN A 167 -0.29 7.87 18.44
CA GLN A 167 -1.26 7.88 17.36
C GLN A 167 -2.03 9.19 17.31
N PHE A 168 -2.19 9.73 16.09
CA PHE A 168 -2.96 10.93 15.82
C PHE A 168 -4.18 10.63 14.97
N PRO A 169 -5.27 11.40 15.11
CA PRO A 169 -6.45 11.24 14.27
C PRO A 169 -6.10 11.46 12.80
N VAL A 170 -6.75 10.66 11.95
CA VAL A 170 -6.59 10.78 10.50
C VAL A 170 -7.62 11.77 9.95
N PRO A 171 -7.27 12.65 9.01
CA PRO A 171 -8.18 13.64 8.44
C PRO A 171 -9.18 12.96 7.49
N ARG A 172 -10.09 12.19 8.06
CA ARG A 172 -11.14 11.49 7.32
C ARG A 172 -12.28 12.43 6.99
N THR A 173 -12.51 12.65 5.71
CA THR A 173 -13.70 13.33 5.20
C THR A 173 -14.82 12.32 5.03
N SER A 174 -15.39 11.82 6.11
CA SER A 174 -16.47 10.84 5.98
C SER A 174 -17.80 11.41 6.40
N VAL A 175 -18.81 11.19 5.56
CA VAL A 175 -20.23 11.47 5.86
C VAL A 175 -20.72 10.64 7.07
N PHE A 176 -19.94 9.64 7.50
CA PHE A 176 -20.31 8.60 8.49
C PHE A 176 -19.58 8.68 9.84
N GLY A 177 -18.87 9.75 10.14
CA GLY A 177 -18.12 9.87 11.39
C GLY A 177 -18.79 10.71 12.46
N THR A 178 -18.16 10.77 13.65
CA THR A 178 -18.50 11.69 14.74
C THR A 178 -18.37 13.18 14.39
N HIS A 179 -17.82 13.49 13.22
CA HIS A 179 -17.50 14.84 12.75
C HIS A 179 -18.35 15.29 11.55
N LYS A 180 -19.61 14.85 11.47
CA LYS A 180 -20.54 15.11 10.36
C LYS A 180 -20.78 16.59 10.03
N ASN A 181 -20.57 17.48 10.99
CA ASN A 181 -20.86 18.89 10.88
C ASN A 181 -19.61 19.77 10.69
N ILE A 182 -18.43 19.17 10.50
CA ILE A 182 -17.15 19.87 10.33
C ILE A 182 -16.69 19.65 8.89
N SER A 183 -16.26 20.71 8.20
CA SER A 183 -15.69 20.57 6.87
C SER A 183 -14.41 19.71 6.88
N SER A 184 -14.08 19.15 5.73
CA SER A 184 -12.84 18.38 5.52
C SER A 184 -11.59 19.18 5.91
N GLU A 185 -11.61 20.44 5.52
CA GLU A 185 -10.54 21.38 5.77
C GLU A 185 -10.40 21.68 7.27
N GLU A 186 -11.47 21.99 7.97
CA GLU A 186 -11.46 22.25 9.41
C GLU A 186 -10.99 21.03 10.21
N TYR A 187 -11.46 19.84 9.84
CA TYR A 187 -11.00 18.62 10.52
C TYR A 187 -9.53 18.30 10.22
N SER A 188 -9.07 18.60 9.02
CA SER A 188 -7.65 18.51 8.65
C SER A 188 -6.78 19.45 9.49
N GLU A 189 -7.21 20.71 9.68
CA GLU A 189 -6.50 21.67 10.53
C GLU A 189 -6.49 21.24 12.00
N PHE A 190 -7.60 20.69 12.50
CA PHE A 190 -7.65 20.10 13.84
C PHE A 190 -6.62 18.97 14.00
N CYS A 191 -6.54 18.02 13.03
CA CYS A 191 -5.55 16.95 13.07
C CYS A 191 -4.12 17.51 13.07
N LEU A 192 -3.84 18.48 12.21
CA LEU A 192 -2.53 19.13 12.12
C LEU A 192 -2.14 19.86 13.41
N SER A 193 -3.07 20.58 14.02
CA SER A 193 -2.81 21.29 15.30
C SER A 193 -2.46 20.33 16.43
N LYS A 194 -3.10 19.17 16.50
CA LYS A 194 -2.77 18.11 17.47
C LYS A 194 -1.38 17.54 17.24
N ILE A 195 -1.01 17.30 15.97
CA ILE A 195 0.32 16.82 15.59
C ILE A 195 1.38 17.86 15.97
N GLU A 196 1.21 19.10 15.51
CA GLU A 196 2.18 20.18 15.76
C GLU A 196 2.40 20.41 17.25
N SER A 197 1.30 20.60 18.01
CA SER A 197 1.39 20.81 19.47
C SER A 197 2.09 19.67 20.20
N LYS A 198 1.94 18.41 19.74
CA LYS A 198 2.63 17.27 20.38
C LYS A 198 4.10 17.23 20.00
N LEU A 199 4.44 17.45 18.73
CA LEU A 199 5.83 17.44 18.26
C LEU A 199 6.65 18.59 18.86
N GLU A 200 6.05 19.75 19.08
CA GLU A 200 6.71 20.90 19.75
C GLU A 200 7.02 20.64 21.24
N LYS A 201 6.18 19.85 21.92
CA LYS A 201 6.30 19.62 23.36
C LYS A 201 7.07 18.35 23.74
N ASP A 202 7.28 17.44 22.79
CA ASP A 202 7.83 16.10 23.05
C ASP A 202 9.07 15.81 22.21
N ASN A 203 10.22 16.13 22.76
CA ASN A 203 11.53 15.91 22.15
C ASN A 203 11.93 14.42 22.05
N SER A 204 11.11 13.49 22.55
CA SER A 204 11.39 12.06 22.46
C SER A 204 10.96 11.44 21.14
N ILE A 205 10.24 12.19 20.29
CA ILE A 205 9.71 11.66 19.02
C ILE A 205 10.83 11.60 17.98
N ALA A 206 11.17 10.39 17.57
CA ALA A 206 12.21 10.09 16.58
C ALA A 206 11.71 10.25 15.14
N ALA A 207 10.51 9.77 14.87
CA ALA A 207 9.95 9.75 13.52
C ALA A 207 8.43 9.89 13.52
N PHE A 208 7.90 10.48 12.44
CA PHE A 208 6.50 10.45 12.07
C PHE A 208 6.35 9.54 10.84
N VAL A 209 5.56 8.48 10.96
CA VAL A 209 5.37 7.46 9.91
C VAL A 209 3.95 7.50 9.39
N MET A 210 3.76 7.53 8.06
CA MET A 210 2.44 7.47 7.43
C MET A 210 2.51 6.91 6.00
N GLU A 211 1.38 6.38 5.52
CA GLU A 211 1.22 6.07 4.09
C GLU A 211 1.17 7.37 3.28
N SER A 212 1.67 7.37 2.04
CA SER A 212 1.74 8.58 1.20
C SER A 212 0.45 8.77 0.39
N GLY A 213 -0.15 9.94 0.48
CA GLY A 213 -1.31 10.37 -0.32
C GLY A 213 -2.65 9.79 0.08
N ALA A 214 -2.68 8.59 0.68
CA ALA A 214 -3.88 7.92 1.18
C ALA A 214 -3.52 6.74 2.08
N GLN A 215 -4.36 6.43 3.08
CA GLN A 215 -4.34 5.13 3.74
C GLN A 215 -5.12 4.12 2.89
N MET A 216 -4.47 3.03 2.53
CA MET A 216 -5.10 2.02 1.67
C MET A 216 -5.91 1.00 2.50
N ALA A 217 -5.23 0.26 3.37
CA ALA A 217 -5.87 -0.78 4.19
C ALA A 217 -6.77 -0.21 5.30
N GLY A 218 -6.56 1.02 5.71
CA GLY A 218 -7.43 1.75 6.63
C GLY A 218 -8.79 2.16 6.05
N GLY A 219 -9.11 1.77 4.80
CA GLY A 219 -10.39 2.01 4.17
C GLY A 219 -10.38 3.00 3.01
N VAL A 220 -9.26 3.13 2.31
CA VAL A 220 -9.07 4.09 1.21
C VAL A 220 -9.31 5.53 1.69
N ILE A 221 -8.64 5.92 2.78
CA ILE A 221 -8.76 7.27 3.32
C ILE A 221 -7.82 8.19 2.55
N ILE A 222 -8.37 9.00 1.67
CA ILE A 222 -7.60 9.96 0.85
C ILE A 222 -7.35 11.22 1.68
N TYR A 223 -6.09 11.62 1.79
CA TYR A 223 -5.76 12.83 2.56
C TYR A 223 -6.19 14.09 1.84
N PRO A 224 -6.66 15.11 2.60
CA PRO A 224 -6.94 16.43 2.08
C PRO A 224 -5.71 17.06 1.40
N LYS A 225 -5.98 17.91 0.43
CA LYS A 225 -4.95 18.66 -0.28
C LYS A 225 -4.04 19.38 0.71
N THR A 226 -2.73 19.28 0.56
CA THR A 226 -1.71 19.89 1.42
C THR A 226 -1.47 19.24 2.79
N PHE A 227 -2.31 18.35 3.30
CA PHE A 227 -2.14 17.72 4.61
C PHE A 227 -0.77 17.08 4.79
N GLN A 228 -0.37 16.19 3.88
CA GLN A 228 0.96 15.54 3.93
C GLN A 228 2.12 16.54 3.82
N LYS A 229 1.98 17.59 3.01
CA LYS A 229 2.97 18.67 2.92
C LYS A 229 3.14 19.40 4.26
N LYS A 230 2.03 19.73 4.92
CA LYS A 230 2.06 20.39 6.25
C LYS A 230 2.72 19.52 7.30
N ILE A 231 2.42 18.20 7.34
CA ILE A 231 3.11 17.26 8.24
C ILE A 231 4.62 17.26 7.98
N SER A 232 5.05 17.17 6.70
CA SER A 232 6.48 17.24 6.35
C SER A 232 7.15 18.52 6.88
N GLN A 233 6.45 19.64 6.84
CA GLN A 233 6.95 20.93 7.38
C GLN A 233 7.01 20.94 8.91
N ILE A 234 5.98 20.40 9.57
CA ILE A 234 5.93 20.26 11.03
C ILE A 234 7.04 19.35 11.53
N CYS A 235 7.26 18.20 10.89
CA CYS A 235 8.35 17.29 11.22
C CYS A 235 9.72 17.97 11.11
N LYS A 236 9.95 18.68 10.00
CA LYS A 236 11.20 19.43 9.78
C LYS A 236 11.43 20.51 10.83
N LYS A 237 10.39 21.27 11.21
CA LYS A 237 10.45 22.33 12.24
C LYS A 237 10.85 21.80 13.61
N ASN A 238 10.44 20.55 13.94
CA ASN A 238 10.61 19.95 15.25
C ASN A 238 11.68 18.85 15.31
N ASP A 239 12.58 18.79 14.32
CA ASP A 239 13.62 17.76 14.24
C ASP A 239 13.09 16.33 14.43
N VAL A 240 12.01 15.99 13.72
CA VAL A 240 11.42 14.66 13.65
C VAL A 240 11.62 14.12 12.25
N LEU A 241 12.12 12.88 12.10
CA LEU A 241 12.27 12.27 10.79
C LEU A 241 10.90 11.98 10.18
N PHE A 242 10.71 12.37 8.92
CA PHE A 242 9.48 12.08 8.18
C PHE A 242 9.66 10.84 7.34
N VAL A 243 8.90 9.79 7.67
CA VAL A 243 8.97 8.46 7.03
C VAL A 243 7.69 8.20 6.25
N LEU A 244 7.81 7.95 4.96
CA LEU A 244 6.68 7.66 4.09
C LEU A 244 6.67 6.21 3.60
N ASP A 245 5.50 5.62 3.67
CA ASP A 245 5.18 4.34 3.06
C ASP A 245 4.48 4.56 1.71
N GLU A 246 5.17 4.26 0.61
CA GLU A 246 4.62 4.25 -0.76
C GLU A 246 4.47 2.84 -1.33
N ILE A 247 4.49 1.82 -0.48
CA ILE A 247 4.38 0.42 -0.91
C ILE A 247 3.09 0.17 -1.67
N ALA A 248 1.98 0.74 -1.21
CA ALA A 248 0.67 0.59 -1.84
C ALA A 248 0.26 1.76 -2.74
N THR A 249 0.88 2.91 -2.60
CA THR A 249 0.43 4.18 -3.20
C THR A 249 1.32 4.70 -4.32
N GLY A 250 2.59 4.27 -4.35
CA GLY A 250 3.56 4.66 -5.37
C GLY A 250 3.33 4.02 -6.74
N PHE A 251 4.27 4.26 -7.64
CA PHE A 251 4.34 3.69 -9.00
C PHE A 251 3.02 3.74 -9.77
N GLY A 252 2.32 4.89 -9.73
CA GLY A 252 1.12 5.13 -10.52
C GLY A 252 -0.20 4.77 -9.86
N ARG A 253 -0.21 4.10 -8.69
CA ARG A 253 -1.45 3.66 -8.06
C ARG A 253 -2.41 4.82 -7.76
N LEU A 254 -1.90 5.92 -7.25
CA LEU A 254 -2.69 7.13 -7.00
C LEU A 254 -2.60 8.17 -8.14
N GLY A 255 -2.08 7.79 -9.32
CA GLY A 255 -2.02 8.65 -10.51
C GLY A 255 -0.65 9.28 -10.79
N SER A 256 0.30 9.22 -9.85
CA SER A 256 1.66 9.76 -9.98
C SER A 256 2.71 8.65 -9.86
N MET A 257 3.87 8.81 -10.51
CA MET A 257 4.97 7.84 -10.41
C MET A 257 5.51 7.73 -9.00
N VAL A 258 5.68 8.86 -8.32
CA VAL A 258 6.10 8.99 -6.92
C VAL A 258 5.09 9.90 -6.22
N GLU A 259 4.34 9.36 -5.28
CA GLU A 259 3.20 10.05 -4.72
C GLU A 259 3.62 11.21 -3.81
N TYR A 260 4.67 11.08 -3.01
CA TYR A 260 5.11 12.16 -2.14
C TYR A 260 5.54 13.42 -2.91
N GLN A 261 6.01 13.27 -4.15
CA GLN A 261 6.35 14.41 -5.01
C GLN A 261 5.09 15.15 -5.46
N SER A 262 4.02 14.41 -5.82
CA SER A 262 2.74 15.01 -6.16
C SER A 262 2.11 15.74 -4.97
N GLN A 263 2.33 15.23 -3.75
CA GLN A 263 1.92 15.86 -2.49
C GLN A 263 2.81 17.04 -2.08
N LYS A 264 3.89 17.33 -2.83
CA LYS A 264 4.88 18.39 -2.52
C LYS A 264 5.46 18.25 -1.10
N SER A 265 5.67 17.04 -0.62
CA SER A 265 6.31 16.71 0.64
C SER A 265 7.72 16.18 0.41
N ILE A 266 8.58 16.24 1.42
CA ILE A 266 9.95 15.74 1.33
C ILE A 266 10.19 14.82 2.54
N PRO A 267 10.18 13.49 2.35
CA PRO A 267 10.51 12.56 3.43
C PRO A 267 12.02 12.46 3.65
N ASP A 268 12.42 12.08 4.86
CA ASP A 268 13.78 11.65 5.17
C ASP A 268 14.03 10.20 4.76
N ILE A 269 12.97 9.37 4.85
CA ILE A 269 12.98 7.95 4.52
C ILE A 269 11.70 7.63 3.74
N VAL A 270 11.78 6.85 2.67
CA VAL A 270 10.60 6.38 1.93
C VAL A 270 10.76 4.92 1.49
N SER A 271 9.70 4.14 1.67
CA SER A 271 9.66 2.72 1.27
C SER A 271 8.75 2.49 0.08
N PHE A 272 9.18 1.62 -0.85
CA PHE A 272 8.43 1.19 -2.03
C PHE A 272 8.40 -0.34 -2.13
N GLY A 273 7.33 -0.87 -2.73
CA GLY A 273 7.18 -2.32 -2.96
C GLY A 273 6.10 -2.60 -4.00
N LYS A 274 5.39 -3.72 -3.85
CA LYS A 274 4.24 -4.11 -4.70
C LYS A 274 4.47 -3.86 -6.20
N MET A 275 4.03 -2.71 -6.72
CA MET A 275 4.15 -2.35 -8.13
C MET A 275 5.60 -2.25 -8.63
N LEU A 276 6.59 -2.20 -7.74
CA LEU A 276 8.01 -2.14 -8.10
C LEU A 276 8.40 -3.31 -9.03
N THR A 277 7.89 -4.51 -8.77
CA THR A 277 8.11 -5.70 -9.61
C THR A 277 6.94 -6.01 -10.56
N GLY A 278 5.94 -5.15 -10.63
CA GLY A 278 4.73 -5.41 -11.39
C GLY A 278 3.89 -6.58 -10.87
N GLY A 279 4.16 -7.08 -9.67
CA GLY A 279 3.48 -8.21 -9.05
C GLY A 279 4.06 -9.59 -9.39
N TYR A 280 5.24 -9.65 -10.03
CA TYR A 280 5.84 -10.92 -10.46
C TYR A 280 6.76 -11.55 -9.42
N GLN A 281 7.36 -10.77 -8.55
CA GLN A 281 8.20 -11.26 -7.45
C GLN A 281 8.03 -10.41 -6.20
N THR A 282 8.34 -11.00 -5.06
CA THR A 282 8.49 -10.29 -3.79
C THR A 282 9.76 -9.43 -3.85
N PHE A 283 9.62 -8.13 -3.62
CA PHE A 283 10.74 -7.18 -3.53
C PHE A 283 10.25 -5.85 -3.00
N ALA A 284 11.07 -5.19 -2.20
CA ALA A 284 10.83 -3.85 -1.73
C ALA A 284 12.14 -3.10 -1.50
N VAL A 285 12.06 -1.79 -1.34
CA VAL A 285 13.20 -0.92 -1.13
C VAL A 285 12.86 0.16 -0.11
N THR A 286 13.88 0.56 0.65
CA THR A 286 13.83 1.73 1.53
C THR A 286 14.92 2.71 1.08
N LEU A 287 14.51 3.94 0.76
CA LEU A 287 15.40 5.00 0.32
C LEU A 287 15.58 6.02 1.45
N THR A 288 16.78 6.57 1.57
CA THR A 288 17.10 7.58 2.58
C THR A 288 17.74 8.81 1.95
N THR A 289 17.54 9.97 2.58
CA THR A 289 18.24 11.20 2.22
C THR A 289 19.73 11.13 2.57
N LYS A 290 20.53 12.03 2.00
CA LYS A 290 21.95 12.16 2.34
C LYS A 290 22.16 12.42 3.84
N LYS A 291 21.33 13.27 4.48
CA LYS A 291 21.36 13.53 5.93
C LYS A 291 21.29 12.23 6.74
N VAL A 292 20.34 11.36 6.40
CA VAL A 292 20.17 10.08 7.09
C VAL A 292 21.33 9.14 6.78
N ASN A 293 21.69 8.96 5.50
CA ASN A 293 22.76 8.08 5.08
C ASN A 293 24.11 8.42 5.74
N ASP A 294 24.47 9.69 5.78
CA ASP A 294 25.76 10.15 6.33
C ASP A 294 25.92 9.81 7.81
N SER A 295 24.84 9.73 8.59
CA SER A 295 24.90 9.34 10.01
C SER A 295 25.34 7.90 10.23
N PHE A 296 25.27 7.03 9.21
CA PHE A 296 25.71 5.65 9.25
C PHE A 296 27.16 5.46 8.78
N LEU A 297 27.80 6.52 8.32
CA LEU A 297 29.21 6.49 7.89
C LEU A 297 30.13 6.72 9.10
N GLY A 298 31.22 5.96 9.16
CA GLY A 298 32.21 6.07 10.23
C GLY A 298 33.23 4.95 10.16
N LYS A 299 34.16 4.91 11.13
CA LYS A 299 35.08 3.79 11.29
C LYS A 299 34.31 2.57 11.81
N PHE A 300 34.76 1.36 11.52
CA PHE A 300 34.13 0.13 12.00
C PHE A 300 33.97 0.12 13.53
N SER A 301 34.97 0.62 14.27
CA SER A 301 34.94 0.71 15.74
C SER A 301 33.86 1.66 16.31
N GLU A 302 33.26 2.52 15.47
CA GLU A 302 32.18 3.41 15.90
C GLU A 302 30.80 2.73 15.89
N PHE A 303 30.70 1.53 15.30
CA PHE A 303 29.48 0.73 15.19
C PHE A 303 28.24 1.47 14.64
N LYS A 304 28.48 2.46 13.77
CA LYS A 304 27.40 3.27 13.15
C LYS A 304 26.66 2.56 12.01
N HIS A 305 27.22 1.49 11.47
CA HIS A 305 26.64 0.77 10.34
C HIS A 305 25.33 0.09 10.71
N LEU A 306 24.41 -0.04 9.74
CA LEU A 306 23.12 -0.70 9.93
C LEU A 306 23.30 -2.22 10.00
N PHE A 307 23.12 -2.81 11.18
CA PHE A 307 23.09 -4.27 11.36
C PHE A 307 21.71 -4.81 10.96
N HIS A 308 21.51 -4.94 9.68
CA HIS A 308 20.31 -5.56 9.11
C HIS A 308 20.62 -6.15 7.75
N GLY A 309 20.03 -7.30 7.46
CA GLY A 309 20.12 -7.97 6.17
C GLY A 309 19.38 -9.29 6.24
N HIS A 310 19.04 -9.83 5.10
CA HIS A 310 18.51 -11.19 4.96
C HIS A 310 19.15 -11.86 3.74
N THR A 311 19.04 -13.19 3.67
CA THR A 311 19.67 -14.00 2.62
C THR A 311 19.46 -13.46 1.21
N TYR A 312 18.26 -12.98 0.89
CA TYR A 312 17.90 -12.54 -0.46
C TYR A 312 17.96 -11.02 -0.67
N THR A 313 18.61 -10.27 0.23
CA THR A 313 18.79 -8.81 0.08
C THR A 313 19.37 -8.48 -1.31
N GLY A 314 18.63 -7.67 -2.08
CA GLY A 314 19.05 -7.27 -3.43
C GLY A 314 19.01 -8.39 -4.47
N ASN A 315 18.10 -9.38 -4.34
CA ASN A 315 18.00 -10.50 -5.28
C ASN A 315 18.13 -10.07 -6.74
N PRO A 316 19.09 -10.62 -7.51
CA PRO A 316 19.37 -10.20 -8.89
C PRO A 316 18.18 -10.31 -9.84
N THR A 317 17.38 -11.37 -9.70
CA THR A 317 16.22 -11.59 -10.57
C THR A 317 15.13 -10.55 -10.29
N ALA A 318 14.87 -10.25 -9.01
CA ALA A 318 13.90 -9.22 -8.63
C ALA A 318 14.38 -7.82 -9.02
N ALA A 319 15.67 -7.53 -8.90
CA ALA A 319 16.26 -6.25 -9.30
C ALA A 319 16.21 -6.04 -10.83
N ALA A 320 16.57 -7.04 -11.62
CA ALA A 320 16.47 -6.99 -13.09
C ALA A 320 15.02 -6.84 -13.56
N LEU A 321 14.11 -7.59 -12.96
CA LEU A 321 12.67 -7.50 -13.20
C LEU A 321 12.14 -6.10 -12.89
N SER A 322 12.53 -5.51 -11.75
CA SER A 322 12.12 -4.15 -11.37
C SER A 322 12.63 -3.11 -12.36
N LEU A 323 13.87 -3.22 -12.81
CA LEU A 323 14.42 -2.37 -13.88
C LEU A 323 13.57 -2.47 -15.14
N LYS A 324 13.30 -3.71 -15.59
CA LYS A 324 12.47 -3.95 -16.78
C LYS A 324 11.08 -3.37 -16.62
N ASN A 325 10.47 -3.53 -15.46
CA ASN A 325 9.18 -2.94 -15.16
C ASN A 325 9.20 -1.42 -15.29
N LEU A 326 10.21 -0.73 -14.71
CA LEU A 326 10.37 0.72 -14.81
C LEU A 326 10.62 1.19 -16.26
N GLU A 327 11.38 0.43 -17.07
CA GLU A 327 11.55 0.68 -18.49
C GLU A 327 10.22 0.63 -19.25
N LEU A 328 9.36 -0.34 -18.91
CA LEU A 328 8.05 -0.45 -19.55
C LEU A 328 7.12 0.73 -19.19
N TYR A 329 7.20 1.28 -17.97
CA TYR A 329 6.48 2.52 -17.62
C TYR A 329 6.83 3.66 -18.55
N GLU A 330 8.13 3.84 -18.87
CA GLU A 330 8.60 4.87 -19.79
C GLU A 330 8.19 4.54 -21.24
N LYS A 331 8.49 3.32 -21.71
CA LYS A 331 8.20 2.87 -23.08
C LYS A 331 6.73 3.03 -23.46
N TYR A 332 5.83 2.68 -22.55
CA TYR A 332 4.39 2.70 -22.82
C TYR A 332 3.68 3.96 -22.30
N HIS A 333 4.42 4.93 -21.76
CA HIS A 333 3.88 6.16 -21.16
C HIS A 333 2.75 5.87 -20.15
N LEU A 334 2.98 4.85 -19.27
CA LEU A 334 1.91 4.28 -18.45
C LEU A 334 1.28 5.31 -17.52
N ILE A 335 2.05 6.22 -16.91
CA ILE A 335 1.48 7.25 -16.01
C ILE A 335 0.47 8.14 -16.74
N LYS A 336 0.76 8.56 -17.97
CA LYS A 336 -0.22 9.35 -18.77
C LYS A 336 -1.49 8.54 -19.09
N LYS A 337 -1.35 7.23 -19.34
CA LYS A 337 -2.49 6.33 -19.56
C LYS A 337 -3.32 6.17 -18.27
N ILE A 338 -2.67 5.98 -17.12
CA ILE A 338 -3.32 5.89 -15.81
C ILE A 338 -4.17 7.14 -15.55
N GLN A 339 -3.63 8.33 -15.77
CA GLN A 339 -4.35 9.59 -15.57
C GLN A 339 -5.62 9.66 -16.43
N LYS A 340 -5.54 9.25 -17.71
CA LYS A 340 -6.71 9.17 -18.59
C LYS A 340 -7.72 8.10 -18.14
N THR A 341 -7.22 6.93 -17.72
CA THR A 341 -8.07 5.81 -17.29
C THR A 341 -8.75 6.12 -15.95
N SER A 342 -8.09 6.86 -15.04
CA SER A 342 -8.68 7.32 -13.77
C SER A 342 -9.95 8.15 -13.98
N ASN A 343 -10.02 8.95 -15.04
CA ASN A 343 -11.21 9.74 -15.35
C ASN A 343 -12.45 8.85 -15.65
N VAL A 344 -12.24 7.61 -16.09
CA VAL A 344 -13.34 6.65 -16.27
C VAL A 344 -14.00 6.30 -14.94
N PHE A 345 -13.21 6.15 -13.87
CA PHE A 345 -13.76 5.97 -12.52
C PHE A 345 -14.58 7.19 -12.10
N GLU A 346 -14.04 8.40 -12.26
CA GLU A 346 -14.71 9.64 -11.87
C GLU A 346 -16.06 9.79 -12.58
N ASN A 347 -16.10 9.55 -13.89
CA ASN A 347 -17.32 9.64 -14.69
C ASN A 347 -18.39 8.63 -14.30
N ARG A 348 -18.01 7.54 -13.63
CA ARG A 348 -18.93 6.45 -13.25
C ARG A 348 -19.24 6.43 -11.74
N ILE A 349 -18.73 7.39 -10.95
CA ILE A 349 -19.01 7.49 -9.50
C ILE A 349 -20.51 7.59 -9.23
N ASN A 350 -21.23 8.41 -9.99
CA ASN A 350 -22.66 8.60 -9.79
C ASN A 350 -23.48 7.34 -10.04
N ASP A 351 -23.08 6.48 -10.99
CA ASP A 351 -23.76 5.21 -11.27
C ASP A 351 -23.71 4.26 -10.06
N ILE A 352 -22.62 4.33 -9.29
CA ILE A 352 -22.42 3.50 -8.10
C ILE A 352 -23.01 4.18 -6.86
N SER A 353 -22.79 5.48 -6.68
CA SER A 353 -23.21 6.21 -5.49
C SER A 353 -24.73 6.28 -5.34
N ASN A 354 -25.49 6.18 -6.43
CA ASN A 354 -26.95 6.17 -6.41
C ASN A 354 -27.57 4.84 -5.94
N LEU A 355 -26.77 3.78 -5.73
CA LEU A 355 -27.29 2.50 -5.26
C LEU A 355 -27.65 2.55 -3.77
N ASP A 356 -28.75 1.88 -3.38
CA ASP A 356 -29.41 1.99 -2.06
C ASP A 356 -28.49 1.71 -0.87
N ILE A 357 -27.54 0.77 -1.03
CA ILE A 357 -26.64 0.33 0.05
C ILE A 357 -25.24 0.93 -0.04
N VAL A 358 -25.02 1.89 -0.95
CA VAL A 358 -23.73 2.61 -1.06
C VAL A 358 -23.79 3.87 -0.22
N GLY A 359 -23.00 3.91 0.82
CA GLY A 359 -22.90 5.05 1.74
C GLY A 359 -21.92 6.10 1.28
N GLU A 360 -20.72 5.69 0.92
CA GLU A 360 -19.64 6.59 0.52
C GLU A 360 -18.76 5.97 -0.57
N ILE A 361 -18.25 6.80 -1.47
CA ILE A 361 -17.21 6.41 -2.43
C ILE A 361 -16.01 7.30 -2.24
N ARG A 362 -14.84 6.71 -2.16
CA ARG A 362 -13.55 7.37 -2.11
C ARG A 362 -12.72 6.94 -3.31
N HIS A 363 -12.23 7.90 -4.10
CA HIS A 363 -11.51 7.63 -5.34
C HIS A 363 -10.27 8.52 -5.47
N LYS A 364 -9.15 7.91 -5.87
CA LYS A 364 -7.95 8.61 -6.31
C LYS A 364 -7.12 7.71 -7.24
N GLY A 365 -6.81 8.21 -8.44
CA GLY A 365 -6.04 7.45 -9.42
C GLY A 365 -6.72 6.13 -9.81
N MET A 366 -6.03 5.02 -9.62
CA MET A 366 -6.56 3.67 -9.93
C MET A 366 -6.99 2.93 -8.66
N VAL A 367 -7.59 3.66 -7.72
CA VAL A 367 -8.16 3.11 -6.48
C VAL A 367 -9.53 3.70 -6.24
N MET A 368 -10.51 2.85 -5.97
CA MET A 368 -11.83 3.25 -5.49
C MET A 368 -12.24 2.35 -4.32
N GLY A 369 -12.59 2.96 -3.20
CA GLY A 369 -13.24 2.31 -2.05
C GLY A 369 -14.72 2.63 -2.06
N ILE A 370 -15.58 1.60 -2.04
CA ILE A 370 -17.03 1.72 -2.03
C ILE A 370 -17.52 1.20 -0.69
N GLU A 371 -17.91 2.09 0.21
CA GLU A 371 -18.40 1.73 1.55
C GLU A 371 -19.87 1.36 1.49
N LEU A 372 -20.19 0.14 1.93
CA LEU A 372 -21.56 -0.37 1.99
C LEU A 372 -22.19 -0.11 3.36
N VAL A 373 -23.46 0.26 3.37
CA VAL A 373 -24.27 0.54 4.57
C VAL A 373 -25.57 -0.25 4.55
N LYS A 374 -26.14 -0.48 5.73
CA LYS A 374 -27.47 -1.13 5.81
C LYS A 374 -28.57 -0.19 5.32
N ASN A 375 -28.46 1.09 5.61
CA ASN A 375 -29.42 2.10 5.21
C ASN A 375 -28.73 3.43 4.97
N LYS A 376 -28.82 3.92 3.75
CA LYS A 376 -28.19 5.17 3.29
C LYS A 376 -28.75 6.40 3.99
N LYS A 377 -30.08 6.46 4.23
CA LYS A 377 -30.73 7.62 4.87
C LYS A 377 -30.31 7.79 6.33
N SER A 378 -30.18 6.69 7.06
CA SER A 378 -29.79 6.69 8.47
C SER A 378 -28.30 6.49 8.69
N ASN A 379 -27.53 6.25 7.63
CA ASN A 379 -26.09 5.90 7.67
C ASN A 379 -25.78 4.72 8.62
N LYS A 380 -26.74 3.80 8.75
CA LYS A 380 -26.56 2.64 9.64
C LYS A 380 -25.57 1.68 9.03
N SER A 381 -24.50 1.39 9.75
CA SER A 381 -23.47 0.43 9.34
C SER A 381 -24.03 -0.99 9.20
N LEU A 382 -23.40 -1.79 8.37
CA LEU A 382 -23.63 -3.23 8.30
C LEU A 382 -23.12 -3.91 9.59
N SER A 383 -23.75 -5.03 9.94
CA SER A 383 -23.32 -5.80 11.11
C SER A 383 -21.92 -6.39 10.90
N SER A 384 -21.02 -6.21 11.85
CA SER A 384 -19.69 -6.84 11.86
C SER A 384 -19.71 -8.38 11.90
N LYS A 385 -20.87 -8.98 12.23
CA LYS A 385 -21.08 -10.43 12.21
C LYS A 385 -21.25 -10.99 10.78
N ILE A 386 -21.43 -10.13 9.77
CA ILE A 386 -21.57 -10.56 8.38
C ILE A 386 -20.20 -10.60 7.74
N SER A 387 -19.79 -11.75 7.22
CA SER A 387 -18.57 -11.89 6.43
C SER A 387 -18.75 -11.25 5.04
N MET A 388 -18.62 -9.92 4.96
CA MET A 388 -18.76 -9.17 3.71
C MET A 388 -17.78 -9.64 2.64
N ASN A 389 -16.54 -10.00 3.02
CA ASN A 389 -15.56 -10.52 2.07
C ASN A 389 -16.06 -11.77 1.36
N LYS A 390 -16.68 -12.70 2.07
CA LYS A 390 -17.26 -13.92 1.48
C LYS A 390 -18.45 -13.61 0.58
N LEU A 391 -19.39 -12.79 1.07
CA LEU A 391 -20.59 -12.42 0.30
C LEU A 391 -20.24 -11.69 -1.00
N VAL A 392 -19.38 -10.70 -0.91
CA VAL A 392 -18.95 -9.90 -2.09
C VAL A 392 -18.18 -10.77 -3.07
N PHE A 393 -17.33 -11.68 -2.59
CA PHE A 393 -16.63 -12.63 -3.45
C PHE A 393 -17.58 -13.57 -4.17
N GLU A 394 -18.56 -14.17 -3.46
CA GLU A 394 -19.55 -15.09 -4.04
C GLU A 394 -20.44 -14.40 -5.08
N GLU A 395 -20.91 -13.18 -4.79
CA GLU A 395 -21.72 -12.41 -5.74
C GLU A 395 -20.90 -11.90 -6.93
N GLY A 396 -19.68 -11.42 -6.69
CA GLY A 396 -18.77 -10.95 -7.75
C GLY A 396 -18.43 -12.04 -8.76
N ARG A 397 -18.23 -13.27 -8.30
CA ARG A 397 -18.01 -14.42 -9.20
C ARG A 397 -19.15 -14.66 -10.20
N LYS A 398 -20.40 -14.41 -9.84
CA LYS A 398 -21.54 -14.51 -10.76
C LYS A 398 -21.45 -13.51 -11.91
N HIS A 399 -20.75 -12.41 -11.68
CA HIS A 399 -20.48 -11.36 -12.65
C HIS A 399 -19.04 -11.42 -13.21
N GLN A 400 -18.34 -12.56 -13.00
CA GLN A 400 -16.98 -12.81 -13.48
C GLN A 400 -15.94 -11.80 -12.96
N ILE A 401 -16.09 -11.35 -11.70
CA ILE A 401 -15.13 -10.41 -11.08
C ILE A 401 -14.59 -11.01 -9.78
N TYR A 402 -13.29 -10.90 -9.61
CA TYR A 402 -12.61 -11.15 -8.34
C TYR A 402 -12.54 -9.86 -7.53
N PHE A 403 -13.22 -9.85 -6.40
CA PHE A 403 -13.22 -8.78 -5.43
C PHE A 403 -12.53 -9.16 -4.13
N ARG A 404 -12.08 -8.13 -3.42
CA ARG A 404 -11.74 -8.19 -2.01
C ARG A 404 -12.37 -7.00 -1.29
N THR A 405 -12.74 -7.20 -0.02
CA THR A 405 -13.23 -6.13 0.84
C THR A 405 -12.30 -5.87 2.02
N LEU A 406 -12.39 -4.68 2.55
CA LEU A 406 -11.89 -4.29 3.88
C LEU A 406 -13.11 -3.99 4.74
N GLY A 407 -13.48 -4.94 5.62
CA GLY A 407 -14.78 -4.87 6.30
C GLY A 407 -15.94 -4.75 5.30
N ASN A 408 -16.69 -3.65 5.37
CA ASN A 408 -17.82 -3.34 4.49
C ASN A 408 -17.42 -2.51 3.23
N ILE A 409 -16.12 -2.33 2.98
CA ILE A 409 -15.64 -1.54 1.84
C ILE A 409 -15.21 -2.46 0.70
N ILE A 410 -15.89 -2.38 -0.44
CA ILE A 410 -15.45 -3.04 -1.68
C ILE A 410 -14.29 -2.24 -2.25
N MET A 411 -13.19 -2.94 -2.55
CA MET A 411 -11.99 -2.34 -3.13
C MET A 411 -11.95 -2.59 -4.64
N LEU A 412 -11.91 -1.53 -5.43
CA LEU A 412 -11.54 -1.59 -6.84
C LEU A 412 -10.12 -1.06 -7.01
N VAL A 413 -9.21 -1.96 -7.28
CA VAL A 413 -7.76 -1.66 -7.41
C VAL A 413 -7.23 -2.45 -8.61
N PRO A 414 -7.73 -2.24 -9.83
CA PRO A 414 -7.38 -3.06 -10.98
C PRO A 414 -5.90 -2.92 -11.36
N PRO A 415 -5.36 -3.84 -12.17
CA PRO A 415 -4.03 -3.67 -12.77
C PRO A 415 -3.93 -2.32 -13.49
N LEU A 416 -2.79 -1.65 -13.35
CA LEU A 416 -2.63 -0.26 -13.80
C LEU A 416 -2.77 -0.07 -15.31
N ALA A 417 -2.40 -1.09 -16.09
CA ALA A 417 -2.50 -1.09 -17.54
C ALA A 417 -3.85 -1.60 -18.07
N ILE A 418 -4.88 -1.67 -17.22
CA ILE A 418 -6.23 -2.10 -17.61
C ILE A 418 -6.76 -1.27 -18.78
N SER A 419 -7.42 -1.94 -19.74
CA SER A 419 -8.09 -1.25 -20.84
C SER A 419 -9.36 -0.55 -20.38
N GLN A 420 -9.80 0.47 -21.10
CA GLN A 420 -11.10 1.12 -20.82
C GLN A 420 -12.26 0.13 -20.91
N LYS A 421 -12.20 -0.83 -21.85
CA LYS A 421 -13.20 -1.88 -21.99
C LYS A 421 -13.28 -2.77 -20.74
N ASP A 422 -12.13 -3.26 -20.26
CA ASP A 422 -12.09 -4.11 -19.06
C ASP A 422 -12.45 -3.32 -17.79
N LEU A 423 -12.09 -2.02 -17.73
CA LEU A 423 -12.48 -1.17 -16.61
C LEU A 423 -13.99 -0.93 -16.57
N ASN A 424 -14.63 -0.68 -17.72
CA ASN A 424 -16.09 -0.58 -17.79
C ASN A 424 -16.75 -1.92 -17.38
N PHE A 425 -16.22 -3.05 -17.84
CA PHE A 425 -16.69 -4.36 -17.41
C PHE A 425 -16.58 -4.55 -15.89
N LEU A 426 -15.47 -4.14 -15.28
CA LEU A 426 -15.28 -4.15 -13.82
C LEU A 426 -16.35 -3.31 -13.12
N ILE A 427 -16.61 -2.10 -13.60
CA ILE A 427 -17.57 -1.16 -12.98
C ILE A 427 -19.00 -1.72 -13.12
N ASP A 428 -19.40 -2.18 -14.30
CA ASP A 428 -20.74 -2.74 -14.56
C ASP A 428 -21.00 -4.00 -13.71
N GLY A 429 -20.00 -4.87 -13.58
CA GLY A 429 -20.06 -6.03 -12.70
C GLY A 429 -20.10 -5.65 -11.23
N THR A 430 -19.43 -4.57 -10.84
CA THR A 430 -19.51 -4.01 -9.47
C THR A 430 -20.91 -3.53 -9.16
N ILE A 431 -21.54 -2.76 -10.06
CA ILE A 431 -22.93 -2.29 -9.94
C ILE A 431 -23.88 -3.49 -9.80
N SER A 432 -23.73 -4.49 -10.65
CA SER A 432 -24.54 -5.73 -10.61
C SER A 432 -24.37 -6.50 -9.31
N THR A 433 -23.13 -6.60 -8.82
CA THR A 433 -22.80 -7.24 -7.54
C THR A 433 -23.46 -6.51 -6.38
N ILE A 434 -23.36 -5.16 -6.32
CA ILE A 434 -23.97 -4.35 -5.27
C ILE A 434 -25.50 -4.46 -5.29
N LYS A 435 -26.13 -4.45 -6.47
CA LYS A 435 -27.59 -4.71 -6.61
C LYS A 435 -28.01 -6.07 -6.09
N SER A 436 -27.22 -7.12 -6.35
CA SER A 436 -27.46 -8.47 -5.80
C SER A 436 -27.31 -8.50 -4.28
N LEU A 437 -26.29 -7.84 -3.74
CA LEU A 437 -26.07 -7.71 -2.29
C LEU A 437 -27.21 -6.94 -1.61
N ALA A 438 -27.72 -5.88 -2.21
CA ALA A 438 -28.85 -5.11 -1.68
C ALA A 438 -30.09 -5.98 -1.45
N ARG A 439 -30.36 -6.95 -2.33
CA ARG A 439 -31.48 -7.89 -2.18
C ARG A 439 -31.25 -8.91 -1.05
N LYS A 440 -30.00 -9.29 -0.77
CA LYS A 440 -29.65 -10.27 0.27
C LYS A 440 -29.51 -9.66 1.67
N LEU A 441 -29.23 -8.37 1.76
CA LEU A 441 -29.01 -7.66 3.02
C LEU A 441 -30.27 -6.95 3.55
N ARG A 442 -31.33 -6.93 2.77
CA ARG A 442 -32.68 -6.55 3.22
C ARG A 442 -33.26 -7.60 4.14
#